data_e532215b394b5d6aa3bd8ba06f3af861
#
_entry.id   e532215b394b5d6aa3bd8ba06f3af861
#
_cell.length_a   1.000
_cell.length_b   1.000
_cell.length_c   1.000
_cell.angle_alpha   90.00
_cell.angle_beta   90.00
_cell.angle_gamma   90.00
#
_symmetry.space_group_name_H-M   'P 1'
#
loop_
_entity.id
_entity.type
_entity.pdbx_description
1 polymer ?
#
loop_
_entity_poly.entity_id
_entity_poly.type
_entity_poly.pdbx_seq_one_letter_code
_entity_poly.pdbx_strand_id
1 'polypeptide(L)'
;MFFRQALLASTAVLSLSVALPTADPSLPYLLSPRDDTQCIAGTTFYACYLNHFRGCCSVDPCALEAGCPDNNPNPNNNQQHHHQQVTCPVSGTQVFQPQMEMIFPTEPTTSPIPTPDLNLSRSATTQWNQLMTFTLPSEARQCTLGWTIPARRNFTAGSNALVRVLENVAPGNITRIGAADFSYWPQTPGPHEALVGTLDCKEQLQFHLTLEHRDAVFMAQDAQTGWWVRYTC
;
A
#
# COMPACT_ATOMS: atom_id res chain seq x y z
N MET A 1 -23.08 -20.26 -74.67
CA MET A 1 -22.36 -18.98 -74.47
C MET A 1 -22.05 -18.85 -72.98
N PHE A 2 -20.82 -19.16 -72.60
CA PHE A 2 -20.35 -19.07 -71.21
C PHE A 2 -19.39 -17.89 -71.07
N PHE A 3 -19.79 -16.85 -70.30
CA PHE A 3 -18.90 -15.76 -69.92
C PHE A 3 -18.19 -16.15 -68.64
N ARG A 4 -16.89 -16.29 -68.71
CA ARG A 4 -16.00 -16.38 -67.55
C ARG A 4 -15.61 -14.95 -67.15
N GLN A 5 -16.08 -14.52 -66.01
CA GLN A 5 -15.50 -13.34 -65.30
C GLN A 5 -14.31 -13.74 -64.49
N ALA A 6 -13.17 -13.12 -64.80
CA ALA A 6 -11.93 -13.22 -64.00
C ALA A 6 -11.99 -12.16 -62.89
N LEU A 7 -11.95 -12.63 -61.61
CA LEU A 7 -11.77 -11.77 -60.43
C LEU A 7 -10.28 -11.52 -60.23
N LEU A 8 -9.85 -10.26 -60.40
CA LEU A 8 -8.54 -9.78 -60.00
C LEU A 8 -8.56 -9.45 -58.49
N ALA A 9 -7.87 -10.24 -57.71
CA ALA A 9 -7.65 -9.97 -56.31
C ALA A 9 -6.48 -8.98 -56.16
N SER A 10 -6.77 -7.74 -55.78
CA SER A 10 -5.76 -6.75 -55.37
C SER A 10 -5.36 -6.99 -53.91
N THR A 11 -4.14 -7.44 -53.68
CA THR A 11 -3.54 -7.50 -52.37
C THR A 11 -2.98 -6.12 -52.01
N ALA A 12 -3.67 -5.40 -51.12
CA ALA A 12 -3.14 -4.19 -50.51
C ALA A 12 -2.19 -4.57 -49.35
N VAL A 13 -0.90 -4.30 -49.53
CA VAL A 13 0.12 -4.43 -48.48
C VAL A 13 0.04 -3.18 -47.62
N LEU A 14 -0.52 -3.32 -46.42
CA LEU A 14 -0.47 -2.28 -45.39
C LEU A 14 0.92 -2.31 -44.70
N SER A 15 1.77 -1.34 -45.03
CA SER A 15 3.00 -1.07 -44.33
C SER A 15 2.67 -0.39 -42.97
N LEU A 16 2.77 -1.10 -41.88
CA LEU A 16 2.75 -0.52 -40.55
C LEU A 16 4.10 0.18 -40.32
N SER A 17 4.09 1.51 -40.43
CA SER A 17 5.19 2.36 -39.95
C SER A 17 5.11 2.46 -38.44
N VAL A 18 5.99 1.75 -37.71
CA VAL A 18 6.19 1.94 -36.30
C VAL A 18 7.00 3.24 -36.13
N ALA A 19 6.33 4.32 -35.77
CA ALA A 19 6.99 5.55 -35.35
C ALA A 19 7.54 5.33 -33.94
N LEU A 20 8.85 5.11 -33.83
CA LEU A 20 9.57 5.21 -32.56
C LEU A 20 9.55 6.70 -32.14
N PRO A 21 9.15 7.05 -30.91
CA PRO A 21 9.32 8.39 -30.40
C PRO A 21 10.81 8.70 -30.29
N THR A 22 11.29 9.65 -31.10
CA THR A 22 12.62 10.23 -30.93
C THR A 22 12.65 11.01 -29.62
N ALA A 23 13.51 10.59 -28.70
CA ALA A 23 13.78 11.32 -27.46
C ALA A 23 14.35 12.69 -27.81
N ASP A 24 13.68 13.75 -27.35
CA ASP A 24 14.17 15.13 -27.45
C ASP A 24 15.34 15.30 -26.47
N PRO A 25 16.56 15.61 -26.91
CA PRO A 25 17.74 15.72 -26.03
C PRO A 25 17.79 17.00 -25.20
N SER A 26 16.78 17.84 -25.23
CA SER A 26 16.80 19.17 -24.60
C SER A 26 16.02 19.34 -23.29
N LEU A 27 15.39 18.26 -22.79
CA LEU A 27 14.80 18.29 -21.45
C LEU A 27 15.69 17.47 -20.50
N PRO A 28 16.30 18.12 -19.48
CA PRO A 28 16.86 17.36 -18.39
C PRO A 28 15.69 16.68 -17.68
N TYR A 29 15.45 15.40 -17.98
CA TYR A 29 14.67 14.53 -17.14
C TYR A 29 15.41 14.45 -15.80
N LEU A 30 15.07 15.34 -14.91
CA LEU A 30 15.20 15.11 -13.49
C LEU A 30 14.19 13.97 -13.17
N LEU A 31 14.60 12.74 -13.50
CA LEU A 31 14.15 11.58 -12.75
C LEU A 31 14.73 11.82 -11.36
N SER A 32 13.95 12.54 -10.54
CA SER A 32 14.14 12.47 -9.10
C SER A 32 13.94 11.00 -8.77
N PRO A 33 14.99 10.24 -8.36
CA PRO A 33 14.76 8.95 -7.76
C PRO A 33 13.75 9.19 -6.62
N ARG A 34 12.79 8.32 -6.41
CA ARG A 34 11.95 8.35 -5.22
C ARG A 34 12.87 8.20 -4.03
N ASP A 35 13.06 9.29 -3.32
CA ASP A 35 14.11 9.45 -2.32
C ASP A 35 13.73 8.93 -0.93
N ASP A 36 12.93 7.85 -0.85
CA ASP A 36 12.73 7.13 0.40
C ASP A 36 14.00 6.41 0.86
N THR A 37 15.01 6.38 0.00
CA THR A 37 16.31 5.72 0.23
C THR A 37 17.48 6.70 0.27
N GLN A 38 17.26 8.01 0.20
CA GLN A 38 18.34 8.99 0.34
C GLN A 38 18.75 9.11 1.80
N CYS A 39 19.90 8.54 2.06
CA CYS A 39 20.54 8.64 3.36
C CYS A 39 21.48 9.84 3.42
N ILE A 40 21.60 10.43 4.61
CA ILE A 40 22.62 11.48 4.87
C ILE A 40 24.02 10.92 4.65
N ALA A 41 24.98 11.78 4.35
CA ALA A 41 26.38 11.37 4.14
C ALA A 41 26.89 10.51 5.32
N GLY A 42 27.46 9.36 5.00
CA GLY A 42 27.97 8.41 5.99
C GLY A 42 26.99 7.31 6.42
N THR A 43 25.75 7.31 5.90
CA THR A 43 24.79 6.23 6.14
C THR A 43 24.32 5.59 4.84
N THR A 44 23.86 4.34 4.90
CA THR A 44 23.31 3.57 3.79
C THR A 44 21.92 3.07 4.14
N PHE A 45 21.00 3.02 3.17
CA PHE A 45 19.67 2.49 3.39
C PHE A 45 19.69 0.96 3.45
N TYR A 46 19.05 0.41 4.48
CA TYR A 46 18.88 -1.03 4.70
C TYR A 46 17.41 -1.41 4.82
N ALA A 47 17.08 -2.57 4.31
CA ALA A 47 15.82 -3.24 4.52
C ALA A 47 16.11 -4.68 4.97
N CYS A 48 15.99 -4.95 6.26
CA CYS A 48 16.41 -6.19 6.87
C CYS A 48 15.24 -7.14 7.07
N TYR A 49 15.37 -8.38 6.63
CA TYR A 49 14.34 -9.40 6.76
C TYR A 49 14.24 -9.95 8.20
N LEU A 50 15.38 -10.16 8.87
CA LEU A 50 15.44 -10.87 10.15
C LEU A 50 14.99 -10.03 11.35
N ASN A 51 15.33 -8.75 11.38
CA ASN A 51 15.02 -7.84 12.50
C ASN A 51 14.03 -6.73 12.10
N HIS A 52 13.47 -6.80 10.88
CA HIS A 52 12.48 -5.87 10.33
C HIS A 52 12.95 -4.39 10.29
N PHE A 53 14.25 -4.14 10.41
CA PHE A 53 14.77 -2.78 10.30
C PHE A 53 14.62 -2.27 8.86
N ARG A 54 14.13 -1.06 8.72
CA ARG A 54 14.08 -0.34 7.45
C ARG A 54 14.46 1.12 7.69
N GLY A 55 15.56 1.55 7.09
CA GLY A 55 16.05 2.93 7.24
C GLY A 55 17.52 3.08 6.94
N CYS A 56 18.03 4.29 7.15
CA CYS A 56 19.45 4.62 6.98
C CYS A 56 20.25 4.27 8.23
N CYS A 57 21.42 3.66 8.05
CA CYS A 57 22.31 3.29 9.12
C CYS A 57 23.78 3.41 8.70
N SER A 58 24.67 3.78 9.63
CA SER A 58 26.12 3.89 9.38
C SER A 58 26.82 2.53 9.27
N VAL A 59 26.20 1.48 9.82
CA VAL A 59 26.67 0.09 9.76
C VAL A 59 25.54 -0.81 9.31
N ASP A 60 25.86 -2.04 8.84
CA ASP A 60 24.83 -3.00 8.45
C ASP A 60 24.00 -3.45 9.68
N PRO A 61 22.73 -3.06 9.79
CA PRO A 61 21.90 -3.41 10.94
C PRO A 61 21.24 -4.79 10.81
N CYS A 62 21.35 -5.45 9.64
CA CYS A 62 20.62 -6.69 9.38
C CYS A 62 21.13 -7.88 10.19
N ALA A 63 22.40 -7.84 10.58
CA ALA A 63 23.02 -8.84 11.45
C ALA A 63 22.96 -8.49 12.95
N LEU A 64 22.38 -7.34 13.30
CA LEU A 64 22.32 -6.85 14.68
C LEU A 64 20.92 -7.10 15.26
N GLU A 65 20.85 -7.79 16.38
CA GLU A 65 19.59 -8.11 17.07
C GLU A 65 18.83 -6.84 17.50
N ALA A 66 19.56 -5.79 17.89
CA ALA A 66 19.00 -4.50 18.29
C ALA A 66 18.75 -3.53 17.12
N GLY A 67 19.01 -3.93 15.87
CA GLY A 67 18.87 -3.07 14.69
C GLY A 67 19.99 -2.03 14.55
N CYS A 68 19.65 -0.84 14.02
CA CYS A 68 20.65 0.21 13.78
C CYS A 68 21.15 0.89 15.05
N PRO A 69 22.47 0.91 15.32
CA PRO A 69 23.04 1.55 16.50
C PRO A 69 22.96 3.08 16.45
N ASP A 70 22.82 3.69 15.28
CA ASP A 70 22.73 5.16 15.12
C ASP A 70 21.47 5.73 15.79
N ASN A 71 20.45 4.92 15.98
CA ASN A 71 19.21 5.27 16.68
C ASN A 71 19.34 5.13 18.21
N ASN A 72 20.53 4.75 18.72
CA ASN A 72 20.76 4.56 20.15
C ASN A 72 21.72 5.65 20.65
N PRO A 73 21.22 6.75 21.23
CA PRO A 73 22.08 7.79 21.76
C PRO A 73 22.74 7.28 23.05
N ASN A 74 24.03 6.92 22.93
CA ASN A 74 24.99 6.76 24.02
C ASN A 74 24.98 5.41 24.80
N PRO A 75 26.05 4.57 24.67
CA PRO A 75 26.18 3.30 25.39
C PRO A 75 26.50 3.44 26.89
N ASN A 76 26.57 4.65 27.47
CA ASN A 76 27.01 4.89 28.87
C ASN A 76 25.96 5.52 29.79
N ASN A 77 24.69 5.48 29.48
CA ASN A 77 23.67 5.86 30.46
C ASN A 77 22.72 4.69 30.74
N ASN A 78 23.02 3.98 31.81
CA ASN A 78 22.04 3.25 32.59
C ASN A 78 20.89 4.20 32.89
N GLN A 79 19.76 4.10 32.15
CA GLN A 79 18.41 4.34 32.69
C GLN A 79 17.41 4.57 31.57
N GLN A 80 16.31 3.90 31.78
CA GLN A 80 14.99 4.18 31.19
C GLN A 80 14.84 3.83 29.71
N HIS A 81 14.09 2.75 29.50
CA HIS A 81 13.23 2.60 28.33
C HIS A 81 12.47 3.91 28.13
N HIS A 82 13.08 4.84 27.38
CA HIS A 82 12.30 5.85 26.70
C HIS A 82 11.53 5.11 25.61
N HIS A 83 10.31 4.69 25.92
CA HIS A 83 9.27 4.84 24.93
C HIS A 83 9.55 6.21 24.30
N GLN A 84 9.92 6.29 23.02
CA GLN A 84 9.76 7.53 22.29
C GLN A 84 8.29 7.88 22.46
N GLN A 85 8.06 8.79 23.38
CA GLN A 85 6.79 9.45 23.53
C GLN A 85 6.60 10.17 22.21
N VAL A 86 5.85 9.52 21.31
CA VAL A 86 5.36 10.17 20.08
C VAL A 86 4.54 11.32 20.62
N THR A 87 5.16 12.51 20.66
CA THR A 87 4.45 13.71 21.08
C THR A 87 3.32 13.93 20.09
N CYS A 88 2.15 13.63 20.55
CA CYS A 88 0.95 13.74 19.80
C CYS A 88 0.74 15.19 19.35
N PRO A 89 0.77 15.52 18.05
CA PRO A 89 0.58 16.88 17.61
C PRO A 89 -0.86 17.33 17.89
N VAL A 90 -1.02 18.55 18.34
CA VAL A 90 -2.33 19.17 18.64
C VAL A 90 -3.21 19.31 17.38
N SER A 91 -2.62 19.26 16.20
CA SER A 91 -3.30 19.20 14.92
C SER A 91 -3.39 17.74 14.47
N GLY A 92 -4.55 17.30 13.99
CA GLY A 92 -4.79 15.91 13.58
C GLY A 92 -3.65 15.32 12.75
N THR A 93 -3.24 14.13 13.10
CA THR A 93 -2.17 13.37 12.42
C THR A 93 -2.79 12.29 11.56
N GLN A 94 -2.22 12.08 10.38
CA GLN A 94 -2.60 11.03 9.44
C GLN A 94 -1.42 10.06 9.29
N VAL A 95 -1.66 8.79 9.60
CA VAL A 95 -0.68 7.71 9.51
C VAL A 95 -1.03 6.84 8.33
N PHE A 96 -0.09 6.69 7.42
CA PHE A 96 -0.14 5.81 6.25
C PHE A 96 0.68 4.53 6.49
N GLN A 97 0.73 3.67 5.49
CA GLN A 97 1.55 2.46 5.44
C GLN A 97 1.31 1.53 6.65
N PRO A 98 0.06 1.05 6.82
CA PRO A 98 -0.19 0.00 7.82
C PRO A 98 0.65 -1.24 7.52
N GLN A 99 0.89 -2.05 8.52
CA GLN A 99 1.36 -3.42 8.31
C GLN A 99 0.25 -4.21 7.64
N MET A 100 0.57 -4.85 6.51
CA MET A 100 -0.37 -5.65 5.74
C MET A 100 0.12 -7.08 5.65
N GLU A 101 -0.81 -8.04 5.80
CA GLU A 101 -0.54 -9.47 5.64
C GLU A 101 -1.63 -10.09 4.78
N MET A 102 -1.24 -10.81 3.74
CA MET A 102 -2.14 -11.59 2.92
C MET A 102 -2.53 -12.87 3.65
N ILE A 103 -3.82 -13.18 3.70
CA ILE A 103 -4.40 -14.39 4.31
C ILE A 103 -5.26 -15.14 3.30
N PHE A 104 -5.31 -16.46 3.45
CA PHE A 104 -5.92 -17.40 2.49
C PHE A 104 -7.09 -18.16 3.14
N PRO A 105 -8.33 -17.63 3.11
CA PRO A 105 -9.46 -18.26 3.79
C PRO A 105 -9.80 -19.67 3.29
N THR A 106 -9.46 -19.96 2.01
CA THR A 106 -9.66 -21.29 1.40
C THR A 106 -8.54 -22.29 1.74
N GLU A 107 -7.44 -21.79 2.32
CA GLU A 107 -6.25 -22.56 2.68
C GLU A 107 -5.80 -22.20 4.12
N PRO A 108 -6.57 -22.57 5.15
CA PRO A 108 -6.37 -22.08 6.52
C PRO A 108 -5.05 -22.53 7.16
N THR A 109 -4.34 -23.48 6.57
CA THR A 109 -3.01 -23.92 7.01
C THR A 109 -1.87 -23.08 6.42
N THR A 110 -2.16 -22.24 5.44
CA THR A 110 -1.17 -21.35 4.83
C THR A 110 -0.89 -20.16 5.76
N SER A 111 0.36 -19.97 6.12
CA SER A 111 0.77 -18.82 6.95
C SER A 111 0.53 -17.49 6.24
N PRO A 112 0.14 -16.43 6.98
CA PRO A 112 0.03 -15.10 6.42
C PRO A 112 1.34 -14.64 5.76
N ILE A 113 1.22 -13.90 4.65
CA ILE A 113 2.37 -13.40 3.88
C ILE A 113 2.40 -11.86 4.00
N PRO A 114 3.46 -11.28 4.59
CA PRO A 114 3.61 -9.83 4.65
C PRO A 114 3.66 -9.21 3.24
N THR A 115 2.98 -8.09 3.07
CA THR A 115 2.96 -7.31 1.82
C THR A 115 2.85 -5.83 2.14
N PRO A 116 3.54 -4.93 1.41
CA PRO A 116 3.40 -3.49 1.63
C PRO A 116 2.12 -2.91 1.05
N ASP A 117 1.48 -3.61 0.12
CA ASP A 117 0.43 -3.07 -0.75
C ASP A 117 -0.95 -3.66 -0.45
N LEU A 118 -2.01 -2.93 -0.79
CA LEU A 118 -3.34 -3.53 -0.88
C LEU A 118 -3.36 -4.50 -2.07
N ASN A 119 -3.69 -5.75 -1.79
CA ASN A 119 -3.81 -6.79 -2.80
C ASN A 119 -4.87 -7.81 -2.38
N LEU A 120 -6.06 -7.68 -2.91
CA LEU A 120 -7.18 -8.58 -2.64
C LEU A 120 -7.66 -9.22 -3.93
N SER A 121 -8.06 -10.48 -3.84
CA SER A 121 -8.70 -11.18 -4.94
C SER A 121 -9.73 -12.17 -4.44
N ARG A 122 -10.83 -12.26 -5.17
CA ARG A 122 -11.87 -13.25 -4.96
C ARG A 122 -12.37 -13.77 -6.29
N SER A 123 -12.17 -15.06 -6.53
CA SER A 123 -12.66 -15.77 -7.72
C SER A 123 -13.68 -16.88 -7.33
N ALA A 124 -13.99 -17.76 -8.25
CA ALA A 124 -14.81 -18.93 -7.95
C ALA A 124 -14.07 -19.98 -7.11
N THR A 125 -12.74 -20.07 -7.27
CA THR A 125 -11.90 -21.15 -6.72
C THR A 125 -10.84 -20.67 -5.75
N THR A 126 -10.46 -19.40 -5.83
CA THR A 126 -9.38 -18.82 -5.02
C THR A 126 -9.83 -17.53 -4.39
N GLN A 127 -9.39 -17.29 -3.16
CA GLN A 127 -9.61 -16.06 -2.44
C GLN A 127 -8.42 -15.77 -1.55
N TRP A 128 -7.92 -14.53 -1.59
CA TRP A 128 -7.06 -13.99 -0.55
C TRP A 128 -7.60 -12.66 -0.06
N ASN A 129 -7.54 -12.52 1.23
CA ASN A 129 -7.91 -11.34 1.98
C ASN A 129 -6.64 -10.72 2.57
N GLN A 130 -6.77 -9.63 3.31
CA GLN A 130 -5.64 -9.06 4.04
C GLN A 130 -6.03 -8.71 5.48
N LEU A 131 -5.05 -8.87 6.37
CA LEU A 131 -5.03 -8.21 7.67
C LEU A 131 -4.27 -6.90 7.51
N MET A 132 -4.82 -5.84 8.06
CA MET A 132 -4.26 -4.48 8.04
C MET A 132 -4.14 -4.00 9.48
N THR A 133 -2.94 -3.62 9.91
CA THR A 133 -2.68 -3.21 11.29
C THR A 133 -2.02 -1.84 11.33
N PHE A 134 -2.62 -0.91 12.08
CA PHE A 134 -2.03 0.38 12.42
C PHE A 134 -1.59 0.37 13.88
N THR A 135 -0.46 1.02 14.15
CA THR A 135 0.01 1.32 15.51
C THR A 135 -0.11 2.81 15.76
N LEU A 136 -0.82 3.19 16.80
CA LEU A 136 -1.08 4.58 17.19
C LEU A 136 -0.53 4.85 18.59
N PRO A 137 -0.30 6.14 18.95
CA PRO A 137 -0.01 6.49 20.34
C PRO A 137 -1.20 6.21 21.26
N SER A 138 -0.91 5.92 22.53
CA SER A 138 -1.95 5.64 23.55
C SER A 138 -2.90 6.82 23.79
N GLU A 139 -2.43 8.04 23.52
CA GLU A 139 -3.17 9.29 23.65
C GLU A 139 -4.09 9.59 22.47
N ALA A 140 -4.04 8.79 21.40
CA ALA A 140 -4.85 9.00 20.21
C ALA A 140 -6.35 9.05 20.53
N ARG A 141 -7.04 10.00 19.91
CA ARG A 141 -8.48 10.25 20.05
C ARG A 141 -9.09 10.54 18.68
N GLN A 142 -10.40 10.40 18.56
CA GLN A 142 -11.17 10.76 17.36
C GLN A 142 -10.62 10.09 16.09
N CYS A 143 -10.39 8.78 16.16
CA CYS A 143 -9.83 8.02 15.06
C CYS A 143 -10.83 7.88 13.90
N THR A 144 -10.33 8.10 12.69
CA THR A 144 -11.05 7.85 11.44
C THR A 144 -10.19 7.05 10.48
N LEU A 145 -10.79 6.06 9.82
CA LEU A 145 -10.16 5.27 8.77
C LEU A 145 -10.57 5.79 7.40
N GLY A 146 -9.61 5.88 6.50
CA GLY A 146 -9.84 6.25 5.12
C GLY A 146 -8.76 5.72 4.19
N TRP A 147 -8.82 6.14 2.94
CA TRP A 147 -7.83 5.83 1.93
C TRP A 147 -7.64 7.00 0.98
N THR A 148 -6.45 7.09 0.39
CA THR A 148 -6.06 8.16 -0.54
C THR A 148 -5.34 7.57 -1.74
N ILE A 149 -5.67 8.05 -2.94
CA ILE A 149 -4.95 7.79 -4.17
C ILE A 149 -4.54 9.11 -4.84
N PRO A 150 -3.27 9.28 -5.22
CA PRO A 150 -2.81 10.45 -5.95
C PRO A 150 -3.22 10.36 -7.43
N ALA A 151 -3.02 11.46 -8.17
CA ALA A 151 -3.28 11.51 -9.61
C ALA A 151 -2.40 10.52 -10.40
N ARG A 152 -1.13 10.35 -10.00
CA ARG A 152 -0.22 9.32 -10.52
C ARG A 152 -0.14 8.18 -9.51
N ARG A 153 -0.58 7.00 -9.90
CA ARG A 153 -0.75 5.87 -9.01
C ARG A 153 -0.53 4.53 -9.71
N ASN A 154 -0.01 3.56 -8.99
CA ASN A 154 -0.03 2.16 -9.39
C ASN A 154 -1.25 1.51 -8.73
N PHE A 155 -2.36 1.49 -9.46
CA PHE A 155 -3.65 1.08 -8.95
C PHE A 155 -4.47 0.39 -10.03
N THR A 156 -4.99 -0.79 -9.71
CA THR A 156 -5.92 -1.53 -10.56
C THR A 156 -7.09 -2.05 -9.73
N ALA A 157 -8.27 -2.04 -10.29
CA ALA A 157 -9.45 -2.66 -9.69
C ALA A 157 -10.41 -3.10 -10.78
N GLY A 158 -11.16 -4.14 -10.53
CA GLY A 158 -12.25 -4.55 -11.40
C GLY A 158 -13.51 -3.71 -11.21
N SER A 159 -14.58 -4.09 -11.86
CA SER A 159 -15.85 -3.32 -11.91
C SER A 159 -16.71 -3.48 -10.63
N ASN A 160 -16.38 -4.42 -9.75
CA ASN A 160 -17.10 -4.72 -8.50
C ASN A 160 -16.17 -4.81 -7.29
N ALA A 161 -15.10 -4.01 -7.28
CA ALA A 161 -14.05 -4.03 -6.27
C ALA A 161 -14.47 -3.34 -4.96
N LEU A 162 -15.59 -3.76 -4.38
CA LEU A 162 -16.08 -3.30 -3.08
C LEU A 162 -15.39 -4.07 -1.97
N VAL A 163 -14.54 -3.40 -1.20
CA VAL A 163 -13.79 -3.95 -0.07
C VAL A 163 -14.54 -3.69 1.23
N ARG A 164 -14.88 -4.76 1.97
CA ARG A 164 -15.39 -4.68 3.34
C ARG A 164 -14.26 -4.53 4.31
N VAL A 165 -14.45 -3.64 5.28
CA VAL A 165 -13.52 -3.41 6.37
C VAL A 165 -14.19 -3.84 7.68
N LEU A 166 -13.60 -4.88 8.29
CA LEU A 166 -14.09 -5.48 9.52
C LEU A 166 -13.02 -5.32 10.60
N GLU A 167 -13.40 -4.78 11.76
CA GLU A 167 -12.51 -4.74 12.93
C GLU A 167 -12.70 -6.00 13.76
N ASN A 168 -11.58 -6.61 14.14
CA ASN A 168 -11.58 -7.74 15.04
C ASN A 168 -11.43 -7.24 16.50
N VAL A 169 -12.56 -6.98 17.17
CA VAL A 169 -12.59 -6.39 18.52
C VAL A 169 -12.21 -7.41 19.59
N ALA A 170 -12.55 -8.68 19.37
CA ALA A 170 -12.20 -9.82 20.23
C ALA A 170 -12.45 -11.13 19.45
N PRO A 171 -11.89 -12.27 19.88
CA PRO A 171 -12.19 -13.56 19.25
C PRO A 171 -13.69 -13.81 19.16
N GLY A 172 -14.21 -13.90 17.94
CA GLY A 172 -15.63 -14.10 17.66
C GLY A 172 -16.50 -12.87 17.63
N ASN A 173 -15.95 -11.68 17.94
CA ASN A 173 -16.67 -10.40 17.84
C ASN A 173 -16.07 -9.55 16.72
N ILE A 174 -16.70 -9.60 15.55
CA ILE A 174 -16.31 -8.84 14.36
C ILE A 174 -17.27 -7.66 14.21
N THR A 175 -16.74 -6.45 14.23
CA THR A 175 -17.49 -5.23 13.98
C THR A 175 -17.22 -4.72 12.58
N ARG A 176 -18.28 -4.44 11.84
CA ARG A 176 -18.18 -3.82 10.52
C ARG A 176 -17.94 -2.32 10.68
N ILE A 177 -16.80 -1.85 10.21
CA ILE A 177 -16.44 -0.42 10.21
C ILE A 177 -17.03 0.28 9.00
N GLY A 178 -16.94 -0.32 7.83
CA GLY A 178 -17.42 0.28 6.60
C GLY A 178 -17.05 -0.52 5.35
N ALA A 179 -17.01 0.18 4.25
CA ALA A 179 -16.55 -0.35 2.98
C ALA A 179 -15.84 0.72 2.15
N ALA A 180 -14.90 0.29 1.31
CA ALA A 180 -14.26 1.11 0.29
C ALA A 180 -14.59 0.55 -1.09
N ASP A 181 -15.19 1.36 -1.94
CA ASP A 181 -15.47 0.98 -3.32
C ASP A 181 -14.35 1.50 -4.23
N PHE A 182 -13.58 0.57 -4.75
CA PHE A 182 -12.46 0.87 -5.65
C PHE A 182 -12.82 0.76 -7.15
N SER A 183 -14.06 0.41 -7.49
CA SER A 183 -14.46 0.05 -8.86
C SER A 183 -14.28 1.18 -9.89
N TYR A 184 -14.46 2.43 -9.48
CA TYR A 184 -14.43 3.59 -10.36
C TYR A 184 -13.06 4.27 -10.49
N TRP A 185 -12.19 4.09 -9.51
CA TRP A 185 -11.00 4.93 -9.34
C TRP A 185 -9.84 4.63 -10.27
N PRO A 186 -9.66 3.41 -10.83
CA PRO A 186 -8.63 3.20 -11.85
C PRO A 186 -8.79 4.12 -13.08
N GLN A 187 -10.01 4.45 -13.45
CA GLN A 187 -10.35 5.24 -14.63
C GLN A 187 -10.62 6.72 -14.32
N THR A 188 -10.78 7.08 -13.05
CA THR A 188 -11.09 8.46 -12.65
C THR A 188 -9.81 9.27 -12.53
N PRO A 189 -9.64 10.37 -13.30
CA PRO A 189 -8.46 11.22 -13.22
C PRO A 189 -8.40 12.00 -11.89
N GLY A 190 -7.18 12.43 -11.54
CA GLY A 190 -6.95 13.26 -10.37
C GLY A 190 -6.74 12.47 -9.07
N PRO A 191 -6.35 13.18 -8.00
CA PRO A 191 -6.26 12.61 -6.66
C PRO A 191 -7.65 12.40 -6.07
N HIS A 192 -7.77 11.42 -5.16
CA HIS A 192 -8.99 11.17 -4.43
C HIS A 192 -8.72 10.72 -3.01
N GLU A 193 -9.53 11.17 -2.07
CA GLU A 193 -9.55 10.75 -0.67
C GLU A 193 -10.98 10.39 -0.26
N ALA A 194 -11.12 9.27 0.46
CA ALA A 194 -12.42 8.83 0.98
C ALA A 194 -12.32 8.36 2.43
N LEU A 195 -13.34 8.70 3.21
CA LEU A 195 -13.56 8.17 4.54
C LEU A 195 -14.28 6.83 4.46
N VAL A 196 -13.87 5.88 5.31
CA VAL A 196 -14.51 4.58 5.45
C VAL A 196 -15.36 4.53 6.71
N GLY A 197 -14.87 5.09 7.83
CA GLY A 197 -15.62 5.14 9.08
C GLY A 197 -14.83 5.75 10.23
N THR A 198 -15.55 5.98 11.33
CA THR A 198 -14.97 6.39 12.61
C THR A 198 -14.70 5.18 13.48
N LEU A 199 -13.72 5.27 14.36
CA LEU A 199 -13.21 4.17 15.17
C LEU A 199 -13.04 4.59 16.62
N ASP A 200 -13.13 3.63 17.52
CA ASP A 200 -12.58 3.77 18.86
C ASP A 200 -11.05 3.68 18.76
N CYS A 201 -10.34 4.73 19.18
CA CYS A 201 -8.89 4.74 19.14
C CYS A 201 -8.30 3.69 20.10
N LYS A 202 -7.32 2.94 19.62
CA LYS A 202 -6.53 1.94 20.36
C LYS A 202 -5.09 2.03 19.88
N GLU A 203 -4.14 1.64 20.71
CA GLU A 203 -2.71 1.58 20.33
C GLU A 203 -2.47 0.67 19.12
N GLN A 204 -3.27 -0.37 18.98
CA GLN A 204 -3.25 -1.27 17.84
C GLN A 204 -4.67 -1.42 17.28
N LEU A 205 -4.83 -1.01 16.02
CA LEU A 205 -6.06 -1.17 15.23
C LEU A 205 -5.82 -2.24 14.17
N GLN A 206 -6.58 -3.32 14.24
CA GLN A 206 -6.46 -4.43 13.30
C GLN A 206 -7.76 -4.61 12.52
N PHE A 207 -7.64 -4.63 11.20
CA PHE A 207 -8.76 -4.78 10.27
C PHE A 207 -8.58 -5.99 9.37
N HIS A 208 -9.67 -6.68 9.12
CA HIS A 208 -9.78 -7.69 8.09
C HIS A 208 -10.41 -7.07 6.84
N LEU A 209 -9.68 -7.11 5.74
CA LEU A 209 -10.12 -6.62 4.43
C LEU A 209 -10.54 -7.81 3.56
N THR A 210 -11.72 -7.73 2.97
CA THR A 210 -12.25 -8.76 2.08
C THR A 210 -13.10 -8.15 0.96
N LEU A 211 -13.04 -8.73 -0.23
CA LEU A 211 -13.92 -8.35 -1.32
C LEU A 211 -15.34 -8.89 -1.11
N GLU A 212 -16.34 -8.04 -1.28
CA GLU A 212 -17.75 -8.44 -1.24
C GLU A 212 -18.11 -9.35 -2.42
N HIS A 213 -17.58 -9.03 -3.59
CA HIS A 213 -17.89 -9.70 -4.85
C HIS A 213 -16.65 -10.40 -5.42
N ARG A 214 -16.87 -11.22 -6.47
CA ARG A 214 -15.77 -11.78 -7.26
C ARG A 214 -15.13 -10.67 -8.05
N ASP A 215 -13.92 -10.30 -7.68
CA ASP A 215 -13.14 -9.24 -8.28
C ASP A 215 -11.69 -9.28 -7.78
N ALA A 216 -10.89 -8.29 -8.19
CA ALA A 216 -9.55 -8.07 -7.69
C ALA A 216 -9.28 -6.56 -7.53
N VAL A 217 -8.46 -6.21 -6.55
CA VAL A 217 -7.94 -4.85 -6.35
C VAL A 217 -6.48 -4.91 -5.95
N PHE A 218 -5.69 -4.06 -6.57
CA PHE A 218 -4.31 -3.79 -6.21
C PHE A 218 -4.09 -2.29 -6.09
N MET A 219 -3.43 -1.85 -5.03
CA MET A 219 -3.02 -0.46 -4.83
C MET A 219 -1.66 -0.43 -4.13
N ALA A 220 -0.65 0.07 -4.85
CA ALA A 220 0.64 0.34 -4.24
C ALA A 220 0.49 1.43 -3.17
N GLN A 221 1.06 1.21 -1.99
CA GLN A 221 0.98 2.12 -0.86
C GLN A 221 2.33 2.78 -0.57
N ASP A 222 2.29 4.05 -0.19
CA ASP A 222 3.44 4.83 0.24
C ASP A 222 3.03 5.83 1.35
N ALA A 223 3.91 6.76 1.72
CA ALA A 223 3.65 7.74 2.78
C ALA A 223 2.48 8.70 2.50
N GLN A 224 1.91 8.69 1.28
CA GLN A 224 0.82 9.57 0.86
C GLN A 224 -0.28 8.84 0.10
N THR A 225 -0.10 7.56 -0.15
CA THR A 225 -1.00 6.71 -0.95
C THR A 225 -1.39 5.48 -0.16
N GLY A 226 -2.64 5.11 -0.22
CA GLY A 226 -3.15 3.91 0.41
C GLY A 226 -4.05 4.18 1.59
N TRP A 227 -4.16 3.19 2.45
CA TRP A 227 -4.93 3.27 3.67
C TRP A 227 -4.26 4.18 4.69
N TRP A 228 -5.07 4.93 5.44
CA TRP A 228 -4.62 5.78 6.53
C TRP A 228 -5.59 5.79 7.71
N VAL A 229 -5.05 6.05 8.87
CA VAL A 229 -5.81 6.44 10.06
C VAL A 229 -5.46 7.88 10.42
N ARG A 230 -6.48 8.72 10.59
CA ARG A 230 -6.36 10.08 11.12
C ARG A 230 -6.83 10.08 12.57
N TYR A 231 -6.07 10.76 13.42
CA TYR A 231 -6.39 10.90 14.85
C TYR A 231 -5.97 12.28 15.37
N THR A 232 -6.51 12.64 16.51
CA THR A 232 -6.10 13.81 17.31
C THR A 232 -5.55 13.34 18.65
N CYS A 233 -5.00 14.25 19.47
CA CYS A 233 -4.59 13.96 20.85
C CYS A 233 -5.12 14.96 21.87
#